data_fca1647e978aa22b28c929a5197b7c8a
#
_entry.id   fca1647e978aa22b28c929a5197b7c8a
#
_cell.length_a   1.000
_cell.length_b   1.000
_cell.length_c   1.000
_cell.angle_alpha   90.00
_cell.angle_beta   90.00
_cell.angle_gamma   90.00
#
_symmetry.space_group_name_H-M   'P 1'
#
loop_
_entity.id
_entity.type
_entity.pdbx_description
1 polymer ?
#
loop_
_entity_poly.entity_id
_entity_poly.type
_entity_poly.pdbx_seq_one_letter_code
_entity_poly.pdbx_strand_id
1 'polypeptide(L)'
;MNTWIMNGGFALFFLLAATGMFFFVVTRGALLVRGLSSAQNSEKSHVYPIYSNMRLIKLVDFQPVISAILLFQYHRLVSKIVAGLKQTNLKHRKVLITSCAFGNVIPRVVDAALEAGAERVLIADIIQNELVHAKSKLHQYGGKVEYIEDNATSMQQKEGMADANVMFFLLHELPHELKIKALNEAGRMLAPGGKLYLAEFHRPELWVLRALSWTYFKVFEPLGLALWDTHDPLACLERLGGWTVERTTFFFGNFQVITATKQ
;
A
#
# COMPACT_ATOMS: atom_id res chain seq x y z
N MET A 1 3.64 32.59 -34.87
CA MET A 1 3.23 31.72 -33.73
C MET A 1 4.51 31.20 -33.14
N ASN A 2 4.81 31.57 -31.89
CA ASN A 2 6.15 31.39 -31.31
C ASN A 2 6.55 29.91 -31.22
N THR A 3 7.70 29.58 -31.80
CA THR A 3 8.34 28.23 -31.75
C THR A 3 8.44 27.69 -30.32
N TRP A 4 8.60 28.56 -29.33
CA TRP A 4 8.61 28.21 -27.89
C TRP A 4 7.30 27.62 -27.37
N ILE A 5 6.14 28.13 -27.84
CA ILE A 5 4.81 27.62 -27.45
C ILE A 5 4.59 26.24 -28.08
N MET A 6 4.99 26.06 -29.34
CA MET A 6 4.92 24.75 -30.01
C MET A 6 5.82 23.71 -29.33
N ASN A 7 7.08 24.08 -29.07
CA ASN A 7 8.02 23.15 -28.40
C ASN A 7 7.57 22.79 -26.98
N GLY A 8 7.04 23.76 -26.23
CA GLY A 8 6.45 23.52 -24.91
C GLY A 8 5.23 22.60 -24.95
N GLY A 9 4.37 22.78 -25.96
CA GLY A 9 3.20 21.92 -26.19
C GLY A 9 3.59 20.47 -26.55
N PHE A 10 4.58 20.30 -27.42
CA PHE A 10 5.12 18.96 -27.74
C PHE A 10 5.78 18.30 -26.54
N ALA A 11 6.59 19.01 -25.76
CA ALA A 11 7.23 18.48 -24.56
C ALA A 11 6.19 18.03 -23.53
N LEU A 12 5.14 18.81 -23.29
CA LEU A 12 4.03 18.45 -22.42
C LEU A 12 3.29 17.22 -22.93
N PHE A 13 2.98 17.17 -24.23
CA PHE A 13 2.32 16.01 -24.84
C PHE A 13 3.15 14.72 -24.67
N PHE A 14 4.44 14.76 -24.97
CA PHE A 14 5.33 13.61 -24.80
C PHE A 14 5.44 13.18 -23.32
N LEU A 15 5.50 14.14 -22.39
CA LEU A 15 5.51 13.84 -20.97
C LEU A 15 4.23 13.15 -20.52
N LEU A 16 3.07 13.64 -20.94
CA LEU A 16 1.78 13.02 -20.63
C LEU A 16 1.62 11.65 -21.26
N ALA A 17 2.06 11.49 -22.52
CA ALA A 17 2.02 10.21 -23.22
C ALA A 17 2.96 9.19 -22.56
N ALA A 18 4.17 9.59 -22.18
CA ALA A 18 5.12 8.72 -21.47
C ALA A 18 4.59 8.33 -20.07
N THR A 19 3.98 9.29 -19.37
CA THR A 19 3.35 9.03 -18.07
C THR A 19 2.18 8.06 -18.22
N GLY A 20 1.29 8.29 -19.20
CA GLY A 20 0.18 7.37 -19.49
C GLY A 20 0.65 5.97 -19.87
N MET A 21 1.69 5.88 -20.73
CA MET A 21 2.30 4.60 -21.11
C MET A 21 2.94 3.91 -19.91
N PHE A 22 3.64 4.66 -19.04
CA PHE A 22 4.21 4.11 -17.81
C PHE A 22 3.12 3.48 -16.93
N PHE A 23 2.06 4.23 -16.62
CA PHE A 23 0.93 3.70 -15.85
C PHE A 23 0.24 2.53 -16.54
N PHE A 24 0.07 2.57 -17.86
CA PHE A 24 -0.48 1.47 -18.63
C PHE A 24 0.34 0.18 -18.48
N VAL A 25 1.67 0.28 -18.52
CA VAL A 25 2.57 -0.89 -18.37
C VAL A 25 2.61 -1.40 -16.93
N VAL A 26 2.70 -0.50 -15.93
CA VAL A 26 2.87 -0.93 -14.53
C VAL A 26 1.58 -1.35 -13.86
N THR A 27 0.45 -0.73 -14.24
CA THR A 27 -0.83 -1.02 -13.59
C THR A 27 -1.62 -2.09 -14.32
N ARG A 28 -1.62 -2.18 -15.61
CA ARG A 28 -2.34 -3.23 -16.38
C ARG A 28 -2.55 -2.87 -17.84
N GLY A 29 -2.07 -2.39 -18.62
CA GLY A 29 -2.51 -2.51 -19.99
C GLY A 29 -3.72 -3.45 -20.15
N ALA A 30 -4.10 -3.99 -19.05
CA ALA A 30 -5.01 -5.04 -18.71
C ALA A 30 -6.45 -4.63 -18.47
N LEU A 31 -6.81 -3.35 -18.45
CA LEU A 31 -8.25 -3.03 -18.58
C LEU A 31 -8.77 -3.43 -19.96
N LEU A 32 -7.93 -3.37 -20.99
CA LEU A 32 -8.24 -3.96 -22.31
C LEU A 32 -8.20 -5.49 -22.27
N VAL A 33 -7.35 -6.09 -21.47
CA VAL A 33 -7.19 -7.56 -21.37
C VAL A 33 -8.16 -8.18 -20.35
N ARG A 34 -8.69 -7.44 -19.37
CA ARG A 34 -9.73 -7.93 -18.44
C ARG A 34 -11.04 -8.32 -19.12
N GLY A 35 -11.38 -7.68 -20.22
CA GLY A 35 -12.49 -8.13 -21.07
C GLY A 35 -12.20 -9.45 -21.81
N LEU A 36 -10.95 -9.88 -21.86
CA LEU A 36 -10.50 -11.05 -22.61
C LEU A 36 -10.03 -12.22 -21.74
N SER A 37 -9.68 -11.98 -20.46
CA SER A 37 -9.29 -13.05 -19.55
C SER A 37 -10.35 -13.29 -18.48
N SER A 38 -11.15 -14.32 -18.67
CA SER A 38 -12.00 -14.93 -17.66
C SER A 38 -11.17 -15.72 -16.63
N ALA A 39 -10.07 -15.16 -16.13
CA ALA A 39 -9.36 -15.70 -15.00
C ALA A 39 -10.18 -15.41 -13.72
N GLN A 40 -11.39 -15.96 -13.69
CA GLN A 40 -12.23 -16.02 -12.51
C GLN A 40 -11.67 -17.10 -11.58
N ASN A 41 -11.54 -16.72 -10.30
CA ASN A 41 -11.38 -17.63 -9.14
C ASN A 41 -9.99 -18.14 -8.77
N SER A 42 -8.89 -17.46 -9.08
CA SER A 42 -7.67 -17.67 -8.32
C SER A 42 -7.48 -16.57 -7.29
N GLU A 43 -6.97 -16.88 -6.09
CA GLU A 43 -6.63 -15.88 -5.06
C GLU A 43 -5.67 -14.80 -5.60
N LYS A 44 -4.91 -15.13 -6.64
CA LYS A 44 -3.96 -14.24 -7.34
C LYS A 44 -4.55 -13.56 -8.58
N SER A 45 -5.84 -13.68 -8.86
CA SER A 45 -6.47 -13.13 -10.09
C SER A 45 -6.41 -11.60 -10.17
N HIS A 46 -6.26 -10.92 -9.03
CA HIS A 46 -6.15 -9.46 -8.92
C HIS A 46 -4.69 -8.96 -8.95
N VAL A 47 -3.71 -9.86 -8.94
CA VAL A 47 -2.28 -9.51 -8.96
C VAL A 47 -1.89 -8.82 -10.25
N TYR A 48 -1.21 -7.68 -10.12
CA TYR A 48 -0.75 -6.89 -11.27
C TYR A 48 0.41 -7.55 -12.02
N PRO A 49 0.48 -7.42 -13.37
CA PRO A 49 1.60 -7.95 -14.16
C PRO A 49 2.98 -7.46 -13.73
N ILE A 50 3.06 -6.29 -13.10
CA ILE A 50 4.31 -5.75 -12.56
C ILE A 50 5.00 -6.74 -11.61
N TYR A 51 4.24 -7.45 -10.80
CA TYR A 51 4.76 -8.39 -9.79
C TYR A 51 5.33 -9.68 -10.37
N SER A 52 5.06 -9.96 -11.65
CA SER A 52 5.67 -11.09 -12.37
C SER A 52 7.08 -10.77 -12.91
N ASN A 53 7.50 -9.51 -12.91
CA ASN A 53 8.73 -9.05 -13.54
C ASN A 53 9.62 -8.26 -12.57
N MET A 54 10.71 -8.87 -12.11
CA MET A 54 11.67 -8.27 -11.18
C MET A 54 12.26 -6.92 -11.67
N ARG A 55 12.37 -6.70 -12.99
CA ARG A 55 12.85 -5.41 -13.52
C ARG A 55 11.82 -4.30 -13.33
N LEU A 56 10.54 -4.62 -13.51
CA LEU A 56 9.45 -3.68 -13.27
C LEU A 56 9.31 -3.37 -11.77
N ILE A 57 9.40 -4.40 -10.92
CA ILE A 57 9.44 -4.24 -9.45
C ILE A 57 10.54 -3.22 -9.08
N LYS A 58 11.78 -3.44 -9.53
CA LYS A 58 12.91 -2.54 -9.22
C LYS A 58 12.73 -1.14 -9.78
N LEU A 59 12.08 -0.99 -10.95
CA LEU A 59 11.81 0.32 -11.54
C LEU A 59 10.83 1.12 -10.68
N VAL A 60 9.72 0.52 -10.26
CA VAL A 60 8.73 1.20 -9.41
C VAL A 60 9.24 1.38 -7.99
N ASP A 61 10.04 0.45 -7.48
CA ASP A 61 10.69 0.55 -6.16
C ASP A 61 11.72 1.68 -6.10
N PHE A 62 12.18 2.19 -7.24
CA PHE A 62 13.10 3.33 -7.27
C PHE A 62 12.44 4.56 -6.65
N GLN A 63 13.05 5.07 -5.57
CA GLN A 63 12.45 6.06 -4.69
C GLN A 63 11.89 7.31 -5.39
N PRO A 64 12.54 7.91 -6.39
CA PRO A 64 11.96 9.02 -7.14
C PRO A 64 10.67 8.64 -7.89
N VAL A 65 10.59 7.43 -8.44
CA VAL A 65 9.42 6.95 -9.20
C VAL A 65 8.23 6.81 -8.28
N ILE A 66 8.36 6.06 -7.18
CA ILE A 66 7.24 5.90 -6.23
C ILE A 66 6.86 7.24 -5.56
N SER A 67 7.82 8.12 -5.33
CA SER A 67 7.53 9.46 -4.79
C SER A 67 6.71 10.29 -5.78
N ALA A 68 7.01 10.24 -7.08
CA ALA A 68 6.24 10.92 -8.11
C ALA A 68 4.83 10.32 -8.26
N ILE A 69 4.68 8.99 -8.24
CA ILE A 69 3.39 8.29 -8.27
C ILE A 69 2.50 8.75 -7.11
N LEU A 70 3.04 8.91 -5.92
CA LEU A 70 2.33 9.38 -4.74
C LEU A 70 2.38 10.91 -4.57
N LEU A 71 2.52 11.66 -5.67
CA LEU A 71 2.47 13.13 -5.70
C LEU A 71 3.40 13.77 -4.64
N PHE A 72 4.58 13.19 -4.47
CA PHE A 72 5.60 13.58 -3.48
C PHE A 72 5.15 13.52 -2.01
N GLN A 73 4.03 12.86 -1.72
CA GLN A 73 3.55 12.65 -0.34
C GLN A 73 4.18 11.42 0.34
N TYR A 74 4.86 10.56 -0.41
CA TYR A 74 5.44 9.30 0.08
C TYR A 74 6.15 9.46 1.44
N HIS A 75 7.08 10.40 1.55
CA HIS A 75 7.85 10.58 2.78
C HIS A 75 7.00 11.02 3.97
N ARG A 76 5.94 11.80 3.74
CA ARG A 76 5.03 12.27 4.81
C ARG A 76 4.20 11.11 5.34
N LEU A 77 3.68 10.26 4.44
CA LEU A 77 2.92 9.07 4.79
C LEU A 77 3.77 8.09 5.61
N VAL A 78 4.96 7.75 5.10
CA VAL A 78 5.89 6.87 5.81
C VAL A 78 6.33 7.46 7.16
N SER A 79 6.60 8.77 7.22
CA SER A 79 6.99 9.42 8.48
C SER A 79 5.88 9.39 9.53
N LYS A 80 4.60 9.49 9.14
CA LYS A 80 3.46 9.37 10.08
C LYS A 80 3.41 7.97 10.68
N ILE A 81 3.57 6.92 9.87
CA ILE A 81 3.60 5.53 10.35
C ILE A 81 4.79 5.30 11.28
N VAL A 82 6.00 5.70 10.86
CA VAL A 82 7.23 5.57 11.64
C VAL A 82 7.11 6.30 13.00
N ALA A 83 6.55 7.50 13.01
CA ALA A 83 6.32 8.25 14.26
C ALA A 83 5.35 7.50 15.19
N GLY A 84 4.29 6.91 14.64
CA GLY A 84 3.35 6.11 15.42
C GLY A 84 4.00 4.86 16.01
N LEU A 85 4.80 4.13 15.23
CA LEU A 85 5.54 2.95 15.70
C LEU A 85 6.52 3.30 16.82
N LYS A 86 7.30 4.38 16.69
CA LYS A 86 8.25 4.83 17.73
C LYS A 86 7.57 5.22 19.04
N GLN A 87 6.31 5.63 19.00
CA GLN A 87 5.52 5.95 20.22
C GLN A 87 4.85 4.69 20.81
N THR A 88 4.89 3.56 20.12
CA THR A 88 4.33 2.30 20.60
C THR A 88 5.40 1.52 21.36
N ASN A 89 5.08 1.08 22.56
CA ASN A 89 6.00 0.23 23.30
C ASN A 89 6.00 -1.19 22.70
N LEU A 90 7.03 -1.51 21.93
CA LEU A 90 7.20 -2.78 21.24
C LEU A 90 8.22 -3.71 21.91
N LYS A 91 8.60 -3.44 23.17
CA LYS A 91 9.62 -4.24 23.85
C LYS A 91 9.21 -5.71 23.93
N HIS A 92 10.06 -6.60 23.35
CA HIS A 92 9.84 -8.05 23.21
C HIS A 92 8.60 -8.41 22.40
N ARG A 93 8.17 -7.56 21.50
CA ARG A 93 6.97 -7.71 20.69
C ARG A 93 7.29 -7.92 19.22
N LYS A 94 6.27 -8.34 18.46
CA LYS A 94 6.39 -8.57 17.01
C LYS A 94 5.65 -7.51 16.23
N VAL A 95 6.24 -7.11 15.11
CA VAL A 95 5.61 -6.23 14.13
C VAL A 95 5.36 -7.02 12.86
N LEU A 96 4.15 -6.94 12.32
CA LEU A 96 3.79 -7.49 11.03
C LEU A 96 3.78 -6.37 9.99
N ILE A 97 4.35 -6.61 8.83
CA ILE A 97 4.16 -5.82 7.63
C ILE A 97 3.33 -6.66 6.68
N THR A 98 2.10 -6.24 6.41
CA THR A 98 1.18 -6.94 5.52
C THR A 98 1.30 -6.35 4.13
N SER A 99 1.79 -7.13 3.19
CA SER A 99 2.19 -6.81 1.83
C SER A 99 3.50 -6.00 1.74
N CYS A 100 4.33 -6.41 0.79
CA CYS A 100 5.53 -5.67 0.43
C CYS A 100 5.14 -4.41 -0.34
N ALA A 101 5.69 -3.28 0.09
CA ALA A 101 5.44 -2.00 -0.53
C ALA A 101 6.70 -1.44 -1.16
N PHE A 102 6.51 -0.66 -2.23
CA PHE A 102 7.59 -0.03 -2.96
C PHE A 102 8.26 1.12 -2.19
N GLY A 103 9.49 1.43 -2.58
CA GLY A 103 10.31 2.46 -1.98
C GLY A 103 10.99 2.01 -0.68
N ASN A 104 11.25 2.97 0.19
CA ASN A 104 11.97 2.72 1.44
C ASN A 104 11.07 2.57 2.68
N VAL A 105 9.75 2.34 2.50
CA VAL A 105 8.84 2.20 3.64
C VAL A 105 9.21 0.98 4.50
N ILE A 106 9.48 -0.17 3.88
CA ILE A 106 9.80 -1.40 4.61
C ILE A 106 11.07 -1.23 5.45
N PRO A 107 12.24 -0.83 4.92
CA PRO A 107 13.41 -0.56 5.74
C PRO A 107 13.14 0.43 6.88
N ARG A 108 12.43 1.53 6.61
CA ARG A 108 12.12 2.55 7.64
C ARG A 108 11.18 2.04 8.72
N VAL A 109 10.23 1.17 8.37
CA VAL A 109 9.34 0.52 9.35
C VAL A 109 10.13 -0.48 10.20
N VAL A 110 11.02 -1.27 9.57
CA VAL A 110 11.90 -2.20 10.29
C VAL A 110 12.79 -1.45 11.28
N ASP A 111 13.46 -0.37 10.84
CA ASP A 111 14.27 0.49 11.72
C ASP A 111 13.45 0.98 12.91
N ALA A 112 12.28 1.59 12.63
CA ALA A 112 11.42 2.15 13.66
C ALA A 112 10.91 1.09 14.66
N ALA A 113 10.56 -0.11 14.17
CA ALA A 113 10.10 -1.21 14.99
C ALA A 113 11.22 -1.71 15.92
N LEU A 114 12.43 -1.90 15.39
CA LEU A 114 13.58 -2.36 16.16
C LEU A 114 14.07 -1.29 17.17
N GLU A 115 14.05 -0.01 16.79
CA GLU A 115 14.32 1.11 17.70
C GLU A 115 13.29 1.21 18.84
N ALA A 116 12.01 0.89 18.55
CA ALA A 116 10.96 0.81 19.57
C ALA A 116 11.02 -0.46 20.43
N GLY A 117 12.01 -1.34 20.18
CA GLY A 117 12.29 -2.53 20.98
C GLY A 117 11.63 -3.82 20.48
N ALA A 118 11.11 -3.85 19.26
CA ALA A 118 10.55 -5.08 18.68
C ALA A 118 11.60 -6.20 18.65
N GLU A 119 11.17 -7.40 19.00
CA GLU A 119 12.01 -8.60 18.91
C GLU A 119 12.23 -9.02 17.46
N ARG A 120 11.15 -9.01 16.68
CA ARG A 120 11.13 -9.44 15.28
C ARG A 120 10.15 -8.61 14.45
N VAL A 121 10.46 -8.51 13.16
CA VAL A 121 9.56 -7.99 12.15
C VAL A 121 9.25 -9.10 11.14
N LEU A 122 7.96 -9.38 10.93
CA LEU A 122 7.48 -10.33 9.95
C LEU A 122 6.98 -9.57 8.74
N ILE A 123 7.37 -10.01 7.55
CA ILE A 123 6.91 -9.46 6.28
C ILE A 123 6.15 -10.57 5.56
N ALA A 124 4.86 -10.35 5.38
CA ALA A 124 3.98 -11.30 4.71
C ALA A 124 3.55 -10.74 3.35
N ASP A 125 3.69 -11.53 2.29
CA ASP A 125 3.21 -11.20 0.96
C ASP A 125 2.81 -12.48 0.21
N ILE A 126 1.83 -12.39 -0.67
CA ILE A 126 1.42 -13.50 -1.55
C ILE A 126 2.34 -13.62 -2.77
N ILE A 127 3.17 -12.61 -3.04
CA ILE A 127 4.03 -12.50 -4.21
C ILE A 127 5.47 -12.85 -3.84
N GLN A 128 5.92 -14.02 -4.25
CA GLN A 128 7.28 -14.50 -3.97
C GLN A 128 8.36 -13.52 -4.46
N ASN A 129 8.18 -12.90 -5.64
CA ASN A 129 9.15 -11.94 -6.16
C ASN A 129 9.31 -10.72 -5.25
N GLU A 130 8.22 -10.25 -4.64
CA GLU A 130 8.25 -9.14 -3.68
C GLU A 130 9.01 -9.51 -2.41
N LEU A 131 8.79 -10.71 -1.88
CA LEU A 131 9.54 -11.20 -0.72
C LEU A 131 11.04 -11.34 -1.02
N VAL A 132 11.40 -11.85 -2.21
CA VAL A 132 12.80 -11.93 -2.66
C VAL A 132 13.42 -10.53 -2.76
N HIS A 133 12.66 -9.57 -3.32
CA HIS A 133 13.11 -8.19 -3.42
C HIS A 133 13.26 -7.52 -2.04
N ALA A 134 12.28 -7.67 -1.16
CA ALA A 134 12.34 -7.18 0.22
C ALA A 134 13.53 -7.76 0.98
N LYS A 135 13.79 -9.06 0.83
CA LYS A 135 14.96 -9.72 1.43
C LYS A 135 16.27 -9.09 0.96
N SER A 136 16.37 -8.71 -0.30
CA SER A 136 17.58 -8.06 -0.83
C SER A 136 17.80 -6.66 -0.22
N LYS A 137 16.73 -5.94 0.14
CA LYS A 137 16.77 -4.60 0.78
C LYS A 137 17.10 -4.66 2.27
N LEU A 138 16.86 -5.78 2.92
CA LEU A 138 16.89 -5.94 4.37
C LEU A 138 17.97 -6.91 4.87
N HIS A 139 18.93 -7.25 4.02
CA HIS A 139 19.97 -8.24 4.35
C HIS A 139 20.78 -7.88 5.61
N GLN A 140 20.91 -6.58 5.93
CA GLN A 140 21.64 -6.09 7.10
C GLN A 140 20.97 -6.42 8.44
N TYR A 141 19.66 -6.73 8.47
CA TYR A 141 18.93 -7.00 9.72
C TYR A 141 19.02 -8.45 10.18
N GLY A 142 19.57 -9.34 9.35
CA GLY A 142 19.78 -10.76 9.71
C GLY A 142 18.52 -11.45 10.17
N GLY A 143 18.61 -12.25 11.23
CA GLY A 143 17.49 -13.04 11.78
C GLY A 143 16.41 -12.23 12.49
N LYS A 144 16.48 -10.90 12.51
CA LYS A 144 15.42 -10.05 13.09
C LYS A 144 14.24 -9.84 12.16
N VAL A 145 14.38 -10.19 10.87
CA VAL A 145 13.32 -10.08 9.87
C VAL A 145 13.00 -11.45 9.32
N GLU A 146 11.73 -11.84 9.38
CA GLU A 146 11.18 -13.07 8.81
C GLU A 146 10.32 -12.75 7.59
N TYR A 147 10.36 -13.63 6.59
CA TYR A 147 9.61 -13.49 5.34
C TYR A 147 8.65 -14.66 5.20
N ILE A 148 7.38 -14.36 4.96
CA ILE A 148 6.31 -15.34 4.93
C ILE A 148 5.53 -15.17 3.63
N GLU A 149 5.48 -16.22 2.79
CA GLU A 149 4.53 -16.26 1.68
C GLU A 149 3.15 -16.60 2.24
N ASP A 150 2.28 -15.57 2.33
CA ASP A 150 0.98 -15.73 2.97
C ASP A 150 -0.04 -14.73 2.36
N ASN A 151 -1.32 -15.05 2.52
CA ASN A 151 -2.41 -14.26 1.98
C ASN A 151 -2.95 -13.27 3.04
N ALA A 152 -2.87 -11.98 2.76
CA ALA A 152 -3.36 -10.91 3.64
C ALA A 152 -4.85 -11.04 4.05
N THR A 153 -5.64 -11.86 3.33
CA THR A 153 -7.07 -12.07 3.60
C THR A 153 -7.36 -13.36 4.39
N SER A 154 -6.35 -14.20 4.62
CA SER A 154 -6.49 -15.48 5.33
C SER A 154 -5.10 -16.02 5.71
N MET A 155 -4.43 -15.37 6.66
CA MET A 155 -3.09 -15.74 7.08
C MET A 155 -3.06 -17.05 7.88
N GLN A 156 -2.02 -17.86 7.65
CA GLN A 156 -1.81 -19.12 8.38
C GLN A 156 -1.25 -18.89 9.79
N GLN A 157 -0.92 -17.68 10.13
CA GLN A 157 -0.34 -17.31 11.42
C GLN A 157 -1.39 -17.33 12.55
N LYS A 158 -0.92 -17.53 13.79
CA LYS A 158 -1.79 -17.56 14.97
C LYS A 158 -2.43 -16.18 15.23
N GLU A 159 -3.64 -16.20 15.75
CA GLU A 159 -4.33 -15.00 16.25
C GLU A 159 -3.47 -14.30 17.31
N GLY A 160 -3.51 -12.97 17.32
CA GLY A 160 -2.83 -12.15 18.31
C GLY A 160 -1.31 -12.25 18.30
N MET A 161 -0.71 -12.65 17.17
CA MET A 161 0.73 -12.87 17.07
C MET A 161 1.56 -11.58 16.95
N ALA A 162 0.96 -10.45 16.64
CA ALA A 162 1.63 -9.17 16.43
C ALA A 162 1.04 -8.08 17.32
N ASP A 163 1.86 -7.12 17.72
CA ASP A 163 1.46 -5.95 18.52
C ASP A 163 1.34 -4.69 17.68
N ALA A 164 1.89 -4.71 16.49
CA ALA A 164 1.64 -3.72 15.44
C ALA A 164 1.57 -4.40 14.08
N ASN A 165 0.69 -3.90 13.22
CA ASN A 165 0.61 -4.29 11.83
C ASN A 165 0.70 -3.03 10.95
N VAL A 166 1.53 -3.06 9.92
CA VAL A 166 1.67 -1.99 8.94
C VAL A 166 1.17 -2.49 7.59
N MET A 167 0.19 -1.78 7.06
CA MET A 167 -0.38 -2.02 5.74
C MET A 167 -0.23 -0.75 4.90
N PHE A 168 0.56 -0.81 3.82
CA PHE A 168 0.91 0.36 3.03
C PHE A 168 0.49 0.16 1.57
N PHE A 169 -0.59 0.83 1.17
CA PHE A 169 -1.14 0.79 -0.18
C PHE A 169 -1.46 -0.63 -0.69
N LEU A 170 -2.22 -1.40 0.09
CA LEU A 170 -2.68 -2.74 -0.28
C LEU A 170 -4.16 -2.74 -0.71
N LEU A 171 -5.02 -2.02 0.02
CA LEU A 171 -6.47 -2.20 -0.14
C LEU A 171 -6.98 -1.78 -1.51
N HIS A 172 -6.38 -0.76 -2.15
CA HIS A 172 -6.81 -0.31 -3.48
C HIS A 172 -6.64 -1.37 -4.57
N GLU A 173 -5.73 -2.32 -4.37
CA GLU A 173 -5.48 -3.41 -5.32
C GLU A 173 -6.48 -4.57 -5.15
N LEU A 174 -7.06 -4.73 -3.96
CA LEU A 174 -7.91 -5.87 -3.65
C LEU A 174 -9.33 -5.72 -4.23
N PRO A 175 -9.99 -6.81 -4.66
CA PRO A 175 -11.44 -6.86 -4.88
C PRO A 175 -12.21 -6.42 -3.63
N HIS A 176 -13.45 -5.95 -3.83
CA HIS A 176 -14.25 -5.34 -2.75
C HIS A 176 -14.41 -6.24 -1.52
N GLU A 177 -14.73 -7.51 -1.73
CA GLU A 177 -14.90 -8.48 -0.65
C GLU A 177 -13.60 -8.78 0.07
N LEU A 178 -12.47 -8.77 -0.63
CA LEU A 178 -11.16 -9.03 -0.06
C LEU A 178 -10.63 -7.87 0.76
N LYS A 179 -11.07 -6.61 0.52
CA LYS A 179 -10.73 -5.46 1.36
C LYS A 179 -11.20 -5.67 2.81
N ILE A 180 -12.45 -6.10 2.97
CA ILE A 180 -13.03 -6.35 4.31
C ILE A 180 -12.34 -7.56 4.96
N LYS A 181 -12.08 -8.63 4.20
CA LYS A 181 -11.35 -9.80 4.72
C LYS A 181 -9.95 -9.42 5.19
N ALA A 182 -9.22 -8.59 4.43
CA ALA A 182 -7.88 -8.13 4.81
C ALA A 182 -7.90 -7.28 6.10
N LEU A 183 -8.91 -6.41 6.29
CA LEU A 183 -9.06 -5.64 7.53
C LEU A 183 -9.42 -6.53 8.73
N ASN A 184 -10.32 -7.50 8.55
CA ASN A 184 -10.64 -8.51 9.57
C ASN A 184 -9.41 -9.32 9.96
N GLU A 185 -8.66 -9.76 8.97
CA GLU A 185 -7.46 -10.55 9.17
C GLU A 185 -6.35 -9.74 9.87
N ALA A 186 -6.19 -8.46 9.49
CA ALA A 186 -5.31 -7.56 10.21
C ALA A 186 -5.68 -7.44 11.69
N GLY A 187 -6.99 -7.42 12.00
CA GLY A 187 -7.49 -7.43 13.36
C GLY A 187 -7.22 -8.76 14.08
N ARG A 188 -7.44 -9.90 13.42
CA ARG A 188 -7.17 -11.21 13.98
C ARG A 188 -5.68 -11.37 14.35
N MET A 189 -4.79 -10.87 13.48
CA MET A 189 -3.34 -10.95 13.69
C MET A 189 -2.84 -10.12 14.87
N LEU A 190 -3.57 -9.06 15.25
CA LEU A 190 -3.19 -8.18 16.35
C LEU A 190 -3.64 -8.71 17.71
N ALA A 191 -2.74 -8.63 18.69
CA ALA A 191 -3.06 -8.81 20.10
C ALA A 191 -4.01 -7.70 20.60
N PRO A 192 -4.78 -7.91 21.69
CA PRO A 192 -5.52 -6.85 22.34
C PRO A 192 -4.61 -5.65 22.66
N GLY A 193 -5.05 -4.44 22.38
CA GLY A 193 -4.26 -3.22 22.47
C GLY A 193 -3.24 -3.01 21.33
N GLY A 194 -3.11 -3.97 20.42
CA GLY A 194 -2.27 -3.87 19.24
C GLY A 194 -2.75 -2.82 18.24
N LYS A 195 -1.86 -2.31 17.39
CA LYS A 195 -2.15 -1.20 16.50
C LYS A 195 -1.99 -1.57 15.02
N LEU A 196 -2.99 -1.20 14.22
CA LEU A 196 -2.92 -1.19 12.76
C LEU A 196 -2.51 0.22 12.30
N TYR A 197 -1.46 0.30 11.48
CA TYR A 197 -1.05 1.49 10.75
C TYR A 197 -1.31 1.27 9.27
N LEU A 198 -2.29 1.95 8.72
CA LEU A 198 -2.74 1.77 7.34
C LEU A 198 -2.58 3.07 6.57
N ALA A 199 -1.76 3.06 5.51
CA ALA A 199 -1.69 4.16 4.54
C ALA A 199 -2.40 3.76 3.26
N GLU A 200 -3.26 4.65 2.74
CA GLU A 200 -4.05 4.35 1.55
C GLU A 200 -4.53 5.64 0.85
N PHE A 201 -5.03 5.48 -0.37
CA PHE A 201 -5.73 6.54 -1.07
C PHE A 201 -7.02 6.92 -0.33
N HIS A 202 -7.41 8.19 -0.52
CA HIS A 202 -8.63 8.72 0.06
C HIS A 202 -9.29 9.70 -0.92
N ARG A 203 -10.54 10.06 -0.68
CA ARG A 203 -11.30 10.97 -1.54
C ARG A 203 -10.80 12.40 -1.39
N PRO A 204 -10.28 13.03 -2.46
CA PRO A 204 -9.81 14.42 -2.38
C PRO A 204 -10.93 15.42 -2.07
N GLU A 205 -10.62 16.42 -1.27
CA GLU A 205 -11.53 17.52 -0.93
C GLU A 205 -11.69 18.48 -2.12
N LEU A 206 -10.57 18.84 -2.78
CA LEU A 206 -10.58 19.71 -3.94
C LEU A 206 -11.18 19.03 -5.16
N TRP A 207 -12.18 19.65 -5.77
CA TRP A 207 -12.91 19.09 -6.89
C TRP A 207 -12.03 18.79 -8.11
N VAL A 208 -11.05 19.65 -8.42
CA VAL A 208 -10.10 19.43 -9.54
C VAL A 208 -9.27 18.18 -9.29
N LEU A 209 -8.69 18.06 -8.09
CA LEU A 209 -7.89 16.90 -7.70
C LEU A 209 -8.75 15.63 -7.68
N ARG A 210 -10.00 15.77 -7.23
CA ARG A 210 -10.97 14.66 -7.26
C ARG A 210 -11.26 14.18 -8.68
N ALA A 211 -11.46 15.09 -9.63
CA ALA A 211 -11.69 14.74 -11.04
C ALA A 211 -10.47 14.05 -11.65
N LEU A 212 -9.26 14.56 -11.39
CA LEU A 212 -8.00 13.95 -11.86
C LEU A 212 -7.78 12.56 -11.26
N SER A 213 -7.91 12.43 -9.95
CA SER A 213 -7.76 11.14 -9.26
C SER A 213 -8.84 10.14 -9.66
N TRP A 214 -10.08 10.59 -9.87
CA TRP A 214 -11.15 9.75 -10.40
C TRP A 214 -10.83 9.21 -11.78
N THR A 215 -10.31 10.05 -12.68
CA THR A 215 -9.89 9.63 -14.02
C THR A 215 -8.75 8.62 -13.93
N TYR A 216 -7.75 8.87 -13.08
CA TYR A 216 -6.66 7.92 -12.84
C TYR A 216 -7.20 6.56 -12.39
N PHE A 217 -8.04 6.53 -11.35
CA PHE A 217 -8.59 5.28 -10.84
C PHE A 217 -9.47 4.57 -11.86
N LYS A 218 -10.33 5.29 -12.59
CA LYS A 218 -11.17 4.68 -13.64
C LYS A 218 -10.35 3.98 -14.71
N VAL A 219 -9.21 4.55 -15.08
CA VAL A 219 -8.37 4.03 -16.16
C VAL A 219 -7.40 2.96 -15.65
N PHE A 220 -6.72 3.21 -14.54
CA PHE A 220 -5.58 2.41 -14.10
C PHE A 220 -5.89 1.50 -12.90
N GLU A 221 -6.69 1.96 -11.94
CA GLU A 221 -6.90 1.32 -10.63
C GLU A 221 -8.38 1.30 -10.20
N PRO A 222 -9.29 0.73 -11.01
CA PRO A 222 -10.74 0.87 -10.77
C PRO A 222 -11.20 0.37 -9.40
N LEU A 223 -10.49 -0.59 -8.81
CA LEU A 223 -10.79 -1.12 -7.47
C LEU A 223 -10.53 -0.08 -6.37
N GLY A 224 -9.62 0.89 -6.61
CA GLY A 224 -9.30 1.94 -5.66
C GLY A 224 -10.42 2.95 -5.42
N LEU A 225 -11.35 3.13 -6.38
CA LEU A 225 -12.47 4.06 -6.21
C LEU A 225 -13.41 3.69 -5.06
N ALA A 226 -13.53 2.41 -4.75
CA ALA A 226 -14.36 1.97 -3.64
C ALA A 226 -13.88 2.48 -2.27
N LEU A 227 -12.60 2.86 -2.15
CA LEU A 227 -12.04 3.43 -0.92
C LEU A 227 -12.56 4.85 -0.64
N TRP A 228 -13.24 5.49 -1.59
CA TRP A 228 -13.75 6.84 -1.42
C TRP A 228 -15.09 6.91 -0.68
N ASP A 229 -15.84 5.80 -0.64
CA ASP A 229 -17.17 5.73 -0.05
C ASP A 229 -17.53 4.34 0.48
N THR A 230 -17.81 3.38 -0.39
CA THR A 230 -18.38 2.08 0.02
C THR A 230 -17.42 1.22 0.86
N HIS A 231 -16.11 1.36 0.62
CA HIS A 231 -15.04 0.62 1.29
C HIS A 231 -13.99 1.57 1.88
N ASP A 232 -14.43 2.74 2.34
CA ASP A 232 -13.57 3.62 3.12
C ASP A 232 -13.01 2.86 4.32
N PRO A 233 -11.68 2.72 4.46
CA PRO A 233 -11.08 1.85 5.47
C PRO A 233 -11.45 2.23 6.90
N LEU A 234 -11.59 3.53 7.21
CA LEU A 234 -12.01 3.98 8.53
C LEU A 234 -13.43 3.52 8.83
N ALA A 235 -14.38 3.82 7.92
CA ALA A 235 -15.76 3.41 8.08
C ALA A 235 -15.93 1.88 8.12
N CYS A 236 -15.05 1.15 7.43
CA CYS A 236 -15.03 -0.32 7.51
C CYS A 236 -14.58 -0.79 8.89
N LEU A 237 -13.50 -0.23 9.45
CA LEU A 237 -13.03 -0.58 10.79
C LEU A 237 -14.06 -0.23 11.88
N GLU A 238 -14.73 0.92 11.78
CA GLU A 238 -15.82 1.29 12.69
C GLU A 238 -16.98 0.29 12.63
N ARG A 239 -17.37 -0.14 11.43
CA ARG A 239 -18.46 -1.15 11.25
C ARG A 239 -18.07 -2.54 11.75
N LEU A 240 -16.80 -2.92 11.64
CA LEU A 240 -16.30 -4.19 12.19
C LEU A 240 -16.34 -4.20 13.72
N GLY A 241 -16.27 -3.03 14.34
CA GLY A 241 -16.25 -2.88 15.80
C GLY A 241 -14.94 -3.34 16.43
N GLY A 242 -14.77 -3.07 17.74
CA GLY A 242 -13.56 -3.46 18.48
C GLY A 242 -12.33 -2.61 18.14
N TRP A 243 -12.51 -1.42 17.60
CA TRP A 243 -11.43 -0.52 17.23
C TRP A 243 -11.63 0.90 17.75
N THR A 244 -10.54 1.52 18.20
CA THR A 244 -10.44 2.97 18.31
C THR A 244 -9.64 3.45 17.12
N VAL A 245 -10.22 4.32 16.28
CA VAL A 245 -9.64 4.71 14.99
C VAL A 245 -9.36 6.21 14.92
N GLU A 246 -8.24 6.58 14.32
CA GLU A 246 -7.84 7.95 14.03
C GLU A 246 -7.39 8.05 12.57
N ARG A 247 -7.86 9.08 11.85
CA ARG A 247 -7.45 9.38 10.48
C ARG A 247 -6.66 10.67 10.41
N THR A 248 -5.55 10.64 9.69
CA THR A 248 -4.80 11.83 9.25
C THR A 248 -4.79 11.85 7.73
N THR A 249 -5.25 12.95 7.12
CA THR A 249 -5.26 13.12 5.66
C THR A 249 -4.08 13.96 5.18
N PHE A 250 -3.69 13.76 3.92
CA PHE A 250 -2.57 14.43 3.27
C PHE A 250 -2.98 14.90 1.88
N PHE A 251 -2.32 15.94 1.38
CA PHE A 251 -2.49 16.49 0.04
C PHE A 251 -3.98 16.69 -0.30
N PHE A 252 -4.60 17.64 0.41
CA PHE A 252 -6.02 17.98 0.23
C PHE A 252 -6.94 16.75 0.29
N GLY A 253 -6.67 15.84 1.20
CA GLY A 253 -7.46 14.64 1.39
C GLY A 253 -7.21 13.50 0.39
N ASN A 254 -6.24 13.60 -0.54
CA ASN A 254 -6.01 12.56 -1.55
C ASN A 254 -5.41 11.26 -0.99
N PHE A 255 -4.73 11.36 0.14
CA PHE A 255 -4.12 10.25 0.86
C PHE A 255 -4.50 10.28 2.33
N GLN A 256 -4.46 9.13 2.98
CA GLN A 256 -4.75 8.99 4.40
C GLN A 256 -3.74 8.06 5.08
N VAL A 257 -3.53 8.29 6.37
CA VAL A 257 -2.99 7.31 7.30
C VAL A 257 -4.01 7.12 8.40
N ILE A 258 -4.41 5.88 8.61
CA ILE A 258 -5.29 5.46 9.70
C ILE A 258 -4.43 4.75 10.75
N THR A 259 -4.59 5.15 12.00
CA THR A 259 -4.10 4.42 13.16
C THR A 259 -5.31 3.84 13.89
N ALA A 260 -5.38 2.52 13.95
CA ALA A 260 -6.46 1.82 14.62
C ALA A 260 -5.91 0.97 15.76
N THR A 261 -6.46 1.13 16.98
CA THR A 261 -6.08 0.35 18.16
C THR A 261 -7.17 -0.70 18.42
N LYS A 262 -6.79 -1.97 18.47
CA LYS A 262 -7.68 -3.09 18.79
C LYS A 262 -8.08 -3.02 20.27
N GLN A 263 -9.37 -3.10 20.55
CA GLN A 263 -9.94 -3.10 21.91
C GLN A 263 -9.78 -4.46 22.57
#